data_875b041e4b9d8758c1fb899072f1db2a
#
_entry.id   875b041e4b9d8758c1fb899072f1db2a
#
_cell.length_a   1.000
_cell.length_b   1.000
_cell.length_c   1.000
_cell.angle_alpha   90.00
_cell.angle_beta   90.00
_cell.angle_gamma   90.00
#
_symmetry.space_group_name_H-M   'P 1'
#
loop_
_entity.id
_entity.type
_entity.pdbx_description
1 polymer ?
#
loop_
_entity_poly.entity_id
_entity_poly.type
_entity_poly.pdbx_seq_one_letter_code
_entity_poly.pdbx_strand_id
1 'polypeptide(L)'
;AESVADNDAESEEVEGLTRTVVAEFEQYIKLNKKVPSEVLISVNQIDDAGKLADTVAQHLSLKISDKQELLETEGVIERLERVYSHMQGEISVMQVEKRIRSRVKRQMEKTQREYYLNEQLKAIQKELGDTEDGRDETAELEDRIKETKLTKEAREKANAELKKLKSM
;
A
#
# COMPACT_ATOMS: atom_id res chain seq x y z
N ALA A 1 -11.73 42.62 25.43
CA ALA A 1 -10.44 42.60 24.73
C ALA A 1 -9.80 41.21 24.70
N GLU A 2 -9.86 40.47 25.79
CA GLU A 2 -9.34 39.08 25.86
C GLU A 2 -10.15 38.11 24.96
N SER A 3 -11.47 38.25 24.89
CA SER A 3 -12.34 37.38 24.08
C SER A 3 -12.14 37.55 22.56
N VAL A 4 -11.76 38.74 22.11
CA VAL A 4 -11.49 39.01 20.68
C VAL A 4 -10.13 38.43 20.26
N ALA A 5 -9.12 38.55 21.10
CA ALA A 5 -7.79 37.97 20.86
C ALA A 5 -7.82 36.43 20.85
N ASP A 6 -8.58 35.81 21.78
CA ASP A 6 -8.79 34.37 21.85
C ASP A 6 -9.56 33.85 20.65
N ASN A 7 -10.56 34.57 20.14
CA ASN A 7 -11.30 34.22 18.94
C ASN A 7 -10.44 34.32 17.69
N ASP A 8 -9.55 35.30 17.57
CA ASP A 8 -8.64 35.45 16.44
C ASP A 8 -7.59 34.33 16.44
N ALA A 9 -7.03 34.00 17.60
CA ALA A 9 -6.08 32.90 17.75
C ALA A 9 -6.73 31.54 17.42
N GLU A 10 -7.93 31.31 17.91
CA GLU A 10 -8.73 30.12 17.61
C GLU A 10 -9.06 30.02 16.10
N SER A 11 -9.42 31.14 15.47
CA SER A 11 -9.70 31.22 14.05
C SER A 11 -8.46 30.89 13.20
N GLU A 12 -7.29 31.40 13.59
CA GLU A 12 -6.03 31.09 12.92
C GLU A 12 -5.66 29.62 13.07
N GLU A 13 -5.86 29.04 14.23
CA GLU A 13 -5.63 27.63 14.51
C GLU A 13 -6.57 26.74 13.69
N VAL A 14 -7.84 27.06 13.61
CA VAL A 14 -8.83 26.37 12.78
C VAL A 14 -8.44 26.42 11.31
N GLU A 15 -8.03 27.58 10.82
CA GLU A 15 -7.58 27.77 9.43
C GLU A 15 -6.34 26.89 9.12
N GLY A 16 -5.36 26.90 10.04
CA GLY A 16 -4.15 26.09 9.91
C GLY A 16 -4.46 24.59 9.89
N LEU A 17 -5.33 24.14 10.81
CA LEU A 17 -5.77 22.74 10.87
C LEU A 17 -6.57 22.35 9.63
N THR A 18 -7.43 23.21 9.14
CA THR A 18 -8.21 23.00 7.91
C THR A 18 -7.30 22.75 6.71
N ARG A 19 -6.28 23.58 6.52
CA ARG A 19 -5.29 23.42 5.47
C ARG A 19 -4.51 22.12 5.60
N THR A 20 -4.13 21.77 6.82
CA THR A 20 -3.40 20.53 7.13
C THR A 20 -4.27 19.31 6.81
N VAL A 21 -5.53 19.32 7.21
CA VAL A 21 -6.50 18.24 6.93
C VAL A 21 -6.71 18.07 5.43
N VAL A 22 -6.90 19.17 4.70
CA VAL A 22 -7.08 19.14 3.23
C VAL A 22 -5.83 18.57 2.53
N ALA A 23 -4.66 18.99 2.93
CA ALA A 23 -3.40 18.51 2.36
C ALA A 23 -3.22 17.00 2.62
N GLU A 24 -3.54 16.54 3.82
CA GLU A 24 -3.47 15.12 4.19
C GLU A 24 -4.53 14.31 3.46
N PHE A 25 -5.72 14.85 3.27
CA PHE A 25 -6.79 14.22 2.49
C PHE A 25 -6.41 14.05 1.02
N GLU A 26 -5.67 14.99 0.47
CA GLU A 26 -5.09 14.86 -0.88
C GLU A 26 -4.16 13.64 -0.98
N GLN A 27 -3.29 13.45 0.02
CA GLN A 27 -2.44 12.27 0.12
C GLN A 27 -3.27 10.98 0.23
N TYR A 28 -4.31 11.02 1.06
CA TYR A 28 -5.23 9.90 1.25
C TYR A 28 -5.89 9.47 -0.07
N ILE A 29 -6.38 10.42 -0.85
CA ILE A 29 -7.02 10.16 -2.14
C ILE A 29 -6.03 9.55 -3.15
N LYS A 30 -4.79 10.01 -3.16
CA LYS A 30 -3.74 9.46 -4.04
C LYS A 30 -3.45 7.99 -3.73
N LEU A 31 -3.50 7.60 -2.46
CA LEU A 31 -3.24 6.23 -2.02
C LEU A 31 -4.49 5.34 -2.09
N ASN A 32 -5.66 5.90 -1.85
CA ASN A 32 -6.93 5.17 -1.85
C ASN A 32 -7.71 5.44 -3.14
N LYS A 33 -7.59 4.52 -4.09
CA LYS A 33 -8.25 4.61 -5.40
C LYS A 33 -9.78 4.46 -5.36
N LYS A 34 -10.33 4.05 -4.21
CA LYS A 34 -11.78 3.92 -4.03
C LYS A 34 -12.48 5.27 -3.89
N VAL A 35 -11.75 6.30 -3.52
CA VAL A 35 -12.28 7.66 -3.38
C VAL A 35 -12.04 8.42 -4.70
N PRO A 36 -13.09 8.93 -5.34
CA PRO A 36 -12.94 9.72 -6.57
C PRO A 36 -12.17 11.03 -6.32
N SER A 37 -11.33 11.41 -7.26
CA SER A 37 -10.58 12.68 -7.19
C SER A 37 -11.47 13.92 -7.17
N GLU A 38 -12.68 13.81 -7.67
CA GLU A 38 -13.71 14.86 -7.67
C GLU A 38 -14.10 15.29 -6.25
N VAL A 39 -13.98 14.38 -5.28
CA VAL A 39 -14.25 14.66 -3.87
C VAL A 39 -13.29 15.71 -3.32
N LEU A 40 -12.04 15.72 -3.78
CA LEU A 40 -11.05 16.73 -3.38
C LEU A 40 -11.49 18.13 -3.80
N ILE A 41 -12.05 18.27 -4.99
CA ILE A 41 -12.60 19.56 -5.50
C ILE A 41 -13.73 20.02 -4.59
N SER A 42 -14.64 19.13 -4.24
CA SER A 42 -15.76 19.42 -3.34
C SER A 42 -15.28 19.85 -1.94
N VAL A 43 -14.27 19.17 -1.42
CA VAL A 43 -13.68 19.47 -0.10
C VAL A 43 -13.01 20.85 -0.11
N ASN A 44 -12.30 21.19 -1.17
CA ASN A 44 -11.67 22.52 -1.32
C ASN A 44 -12.68 23.68 -1.37
N GLN A 45 -13.92 23.42 -1.76
CA GLN A 45 -14.99 24.41 -1.82
C GLN A 45 -15.73 24.61 -0.49
N ILE A 46 -15.47 23.77 0.52
CA ILE A 46 -16.12 23.87 1.81
C ILE A 46 -15.42 24.93 2.67
N ASP A 47 -16.15 25.97 3.03
CA ASP A 47 -15.65 27.08 3.87
C ASP A 47 -15.79 26.79 5.37
N ASP A 48 -16.80 26.02 5.76
CA ASP A 48 -17.07 25.66 7.15
C ASP A 48 -16.19 24.50 7.60
N ALA A 49 -15.36 24.75 8.60
CA ALA A 49 -14.42 23.75 9.13
C ALA A 49 -15.12 22.52 9.73
N GLY A 50 -16.26 22.69 10.35
CA GLY A 50 -17.07 21.59 10.89
C GLY A 50 -17.61 20.69 9.77
N LYS A 51 -18.13 21.27 8.72
CA LYS A 51 -18.61 20.54 7.54
C LYS A 51 -17.45 19.84 6.82
N LEU A 52 -16.30 20.48 6.75
CA LEU A 52 -15.08 19.90 6.17
C LEU A 52 -14.69 18.62 6.93
N ALA A 53 -14.62 18.69 8.24
CA ALA A 53 -14.28 17.54 9.09
C ALA A 53 -15.27 16.39 8.89
N ASP A 54 -16.56 16.69 8.86
CA ASP A 54 -17.62 15.69 8.67
C ASP A 54 -17.55 15.05 7.27
N THR A 55 -17.30 15.87 6.24
CA THR A 55 -17.20 15.40 4.86
C THR A 55 -15.98 14.49 4.68
N VAL A 56 -14.83 14.87 5.21
CA VAL A 56 -13.61 14.04 5.17
C VAL A 56 -13.84 12.73 5.92
N ALA A 57 -14.46 12.80 7.12
CA ALA A 57 -14.75 11.62 7.94
C ALA A 57 -15.62 10.59 7.22
N GLN A 58 -16.56 11.04 6.38
CA GLN A 58 -17.42 10.15 5.60
C GLN A 58 -16.64 9.27 4.60
N HIS A 59 -15.51 9.76 4.11
CA HIS A 59 -14.68 9.04 3.14
C HIS A 59 -13.61 8.17 3.79
N LEU A 60 -13.43 8.26 5.11
CA LEU A 60 -12.50 7.42 5.86
C LEU A 60 -13.15 6.07 6.19
N SER A 61 -12.32 5.03 6.26
CA SER A 61 -12.76 3.68 6.64
C SER A 61 -12.78 3.53 8.16
N LEU A 62 -13.58 4.33 8.83
CA LEU A 62 -13.69 4.35 10.28
C LEU A 62 -14.63 3.25 10.78
N LYS A 63 -14.31 2.72 11.94
CA LYS A 63 -15.23 1.86 12.71
C LYS A 63 -16.43 2.68 13.19
N ILE A 64 -17.56 2.02 13.42
CA ILE A 64 -18.78 2.67 13.91
C ILE A 64 -18.53 3.43 15.22
N SER A 65 -17.73 2.85 16.14
CA SER A 65 -17.35 3.49 17.39
C SER A 65 -16.56 4.79 17.17
N ASP A 66 -15.66 4.82 16.21
CA ASP A 66 -14.86 6.01 15.87
C ASP A 66 -15.70 7.10 15.22
N LYS A 67 -16.64 6.72 14.35
CA LYS A 67 -17.62 7.65 13.77
C LYS A 67 -18.51 8.27 14.82
N GLN A 68 -18.97 7.47 15.77
CA GLN A 68 -19.80 7.92 16.87
C GLN A 68 -19.04 8.90 17.76
N GLU A 69 -17.79 8.61 18.08
CA GLU A 69 -16.92 9.49 18.84
C GLU A 69 -16.71 10.85 18.15
N LEU A 70 -16.53 10.87 16.83
CA LEU A 70 -16.42 12.09 16.04
C LEU A 70 -17.72 12.90 16.08
N LEU A 71 -18.87 12.25 15.97
CA LEU A 71 -20.18 12.91 16.05
C LEU A 71 -20.44 13.52 17.43
N GLU A 72 -19.96 12.91 18.48
CA GLU A 72 -20.09 13.40 19.86
C GLU A 72 -19.09 14.51 20.19
N THR A 73 -18.04 14.69 19.37
CA THR A 73 -17.03 15.74 19.55
C THR A 73 -17.60 17.10 19.13
N GLU A 74 -17.85 17.97 20.09
CA GLU A 74 -18.47 19.28 19.85
C GLU A 74 -17.48 20.33 19.32
N GLY A 75 -16.24 20.30 19.80
CA GLY A 75 -15.18 21.26 19.41
C GLY A 75 -14.69 21.02 17.98
N VAL A 76 -14.70 22.08 17.17
CA VAL A 76 -14.24 22.02 15.77
C VAL A 76 -12.74 21.68 15.69
N ILE A 77 -11.91 22.28 16.53
CA ILE A 77 -10.47 22.02 16.60
C ILE A 77 -10.22 20.55 16.94
N GLU A 78 -10.85 20.06 17.98
CA GLU A 78 -10.72 18.68 18.43
C GLU A 78 -11.20 17.69 17.36
N ARG A 79 -12.29 18.02 16.68
CA ARG A 79 -12.82 17.20 15.58
C ARG A 79 -11.84 17.12 14.40
N LEU A 80 -11.26 18.25 14.01
CA LEU A 80 -10.25 18.32 12.97
C LEU A 80 -8.99 17.51 13.33
N GLU A 81 -8.53 17.63 14.57
CA GLU A 81 -7.38 16.87 15.08
C GLU A 81 -7.62 15.36 15.04
N ARG A 82 -8.81 14.92 15.45
CA ARG A 82 -9.21 13.51 15.43
C ARG A 82 -9.31 12.96 14.00
N VAL A 83 -9.92 13.70 13.10
CA VAL A 83 -10.00 13.35 11.68
C VAL A 83 -8.60 13.22 11.08
N TYR A 84 -7.73 14.17 11.38
CA TYR A 84 -6.34 14.14 10.94
C TYR A 84 -5.60 12.90 11.44
N SER A 85 -5.75 12.59 12.74
CA SER A 85 -5.13 11.42 13.37
C SER A 85 -5.60 10.11 12.75
N HIS A 86 -6.90 9.95 12.53
CA HIS A 86 -7.46 8.77 11.85
C HIS A 86 -6.94 8.65 10.42
N MET A 87 -6.89 9.75 9.72
CA MET A 87 -6.40 9.82 8.34
C MET A 87 -4.93 9.40 8.26
N GLN A 88 -4.09 9.90 9.16
CA GLN A 88 -2.68 9.51 9.24
C GLN A 88 -2.52 8.00 9.51
N GLY A 89 -3.32 7.46 10.41
CA GLY A 89 -3.33 6.02 10.69
C GLY A 89 -3.65 5.19 9.46
N GLU A 90 -4.68 5.56 8.72
CA GLU A 90 -5.05 4.87 7.48
C GLU A 90 -4.01 5.03 6.38
N ILE A 91 -3.42 6.21 6.21
CA ILE A 91 -2.34 6.46 5.24
C ILE A 91 -1.14 5.57 5.56
N SER A 92 -0.74 5.48 6.83
CA SER A 92 0.36 4.62 7.26
C SER A 92 0.13 3.16 6.91
N VAL A 93 -1.07 2.65 7.16
CA VAL A 93 -1.47 1.27 6.80
C VAL A 93 -1.43 1.07 5.30
N MET A 94 -1.98 2.00 4.52
CA MET A 94 -1.97 1.92 3.05
C MET A 94 -0.56 1.96 2.47
N GLN A 95 0.34 2.74 3.05
CA GLN A 95 1.75 2.80 2.63
C GLN A 95 2.46 1.46 2.90
N VAL A 96 2.21 0.85 4.06
CA VAL A 96 2.75 -0.48 4.40
C VAL A 96 2.20 -1.54 3.45
N GLU A 97 0.91 -1.55 3.19
CA GLU A 97 0.26 -2.46 2.24
C GLU A 97 0.84 -2.31 0.82
N LYS A 98 1.08 -1.08 0.38
CA LYS A 98 1.70 -0.81 -0.91
C LYS A 98 3.11 -1.38 -1.00
N ARG A 99 3.92 -1.21 0.06
CA ARG A 99 5.27 -1.79 0.13
C ARG A 99 5.24 -3.31 0.10
N ILE A 100 4.33 -3.92 0.84
CA ILE A 100 4.14 -5.38 0.86
C ILE A 100 3.76 -5.89 -0.52
N ARG A 101 2.77 -5.26 -1.17
CA ARG A 101 2.36 -5.63 -2.54
C ARG A 101 3.50 -5.52 -3.54
N SER A 102 4.31 -4.47 -3.47
CA SER A 102 5.47 -4.28 -4.33
C SER A 102 6.53 -5.37 -4.12
N ARG A 103 6.77 -5.74 -2.86
CA ARG A 103 7.71 -6.81 -2.50
C ARG A 103 7.21 -8.16 -3.02
N VAL A 104 5.94 -8.48 -2.79
CA VAL A 104 5.30 -9.72 -3.26
C VAL A 104 5.36 -9.80 -4.78
N LYS A 105 5.03 -8.71 -5.48
CA LYS A 105 5.09 -8.64 -6.94
C LYS A 105 6.51 -8.93 -7.46
N ARG A 106 7.53 -8.30 -6.88
CA ARG A 106 8.93 -8.56 -7.26
C ARG A 106 9.34 -10.01 -7.02
N GLN A 107 8.90 -10.59 -5.90
CA GLN A 107 9.16 -11.98 -5.57
C GLN A 107 8.50 -12.93 -6.57
N MET A 108 7.25 -12.65 -6.95
CA MET A 108 6.52 -13.43 -7.97
C MET A 108 7.18 -13.33 -9.34
N GLU A 109 7.61 -12.14 -9.76
CA GLU A 109 8.32 -11.94 -11.03
C GLU A 109 9.64 -12.71 -11.05
N LYS A 110 10.39 -12.70 -9.96
CA LYS A 110 11.62 -13.47 -9.80
C LYS A 110 11.36 -14.98 -9.93
N THR A 111 10.34 -15.46 -9.24
CA THR A 111 9.94 -16.88 -9.27
C THR A 111 9.51 -17.31 -10.68
N GLN A 112 8.73 -16.49 -11.37
CA GLN A 112 8.31 -16.76 -12.75
C GLN A 112 9.49 -16.79 -13.71
N ARG A 113 10.45 -15.89 -13.52
CA ARG A 113 11.68 -15.87 -14.33
C ARG A 113 12.52 -17.13 -14.13
N GLU A 114 12.68 -17.57 -12.89
CA GLU A 114 13.38 -18.80 -12.54
C GLU A 114 12.70 -20.02 -13.15
N TYR A 115 11.37 -20.08 -13.07
CA TYR A 115 10.58 -21.14 -13.69
C TYR A 115 10.78 -21.17 -15.23
N TYR A 116 10.71 -20.03 -15.88
CA TYR A 116 10.90 -19.92 -17.32
C TYR A 116 12.30 -20.38 -17.74
N LEU A 117 13.35 -19.97 -17.02
CA LEU A 117 14.73 -20.40 -17.26
C LEU A 117 14.90 -21.91 -17.09
N ASN A 118 14.27 -22.50 -16.07
CA ASN A 118 14.30 -23.95 -15.85
C ASN A 118 13.60 -24.72 -16.96
N GLU A 119 12.47 -24.21 -17.47
CA GLU A 119 11.77 -24.82 -18.61
C GLU A 119 12.58 -24.73 -19.92
N GLN A 120 13.27 -23.61 -20.15
CA GLN A 120 14.20 -23.48 -21.28
C GLN A 120 15.36 -24.47 -21.18
N LEU A 121 15.91 -24.65 -19.97
CA LEU A 121 16.99 -25.60 -19.74
C LEU A 121 16.55 -27.04 -20.04
N LYS A 122 15.36 -27.43 -19.62
CA LYS A 122 14.77 -28.75 -19.92
C LYS A 122 14.55 -28.96 -21.43
N ALA A 123 14.08 -27.93 -22.14
CA ALA A 123 13.87 -27.98 -23.58
C ALA A 123 15.20 -28.18 -24.34
N ILE A 124 16.26 -27.46 -23.94
CA ILE A 124 17.60 -27.59 -24.52
C ILE A 124 18.17 -28.99 -24.24
N GLN A 125 17.98 -29.52 -23.03
CA GLN A 125 18.40 -30.88 -22.69
C GLN A 125 17.73 -31.94 -23.57
N LYS A 126 16.43 -31.79 -23.83
CA LYS A 126 15.66 -32.70 -24.65
C LYS A 126 16.14 -32.68 -26.09
N GLU A 127 16.44 -31.50 -26.64
CA GLU A 127 17.01 -31.35 -27.98
C GLU A 127 18.41 -31.96 -28.09
N LEU A 128 19.28 -31.75 -27.09
CA LEU A 128 20.63 -32.32 -27.05
C LEU A 128 20.62 -33.82 -26.80
N GLY A 129 19.66 -34.36 -26.06
CA GLY A 129 19.50 -35.79 -25.83
C GLY A 129 19.05 -36.57 -27.06
N ASP A 130 18.44 -35.93 -28.06
CA ASP A 130 18.00 -36.53 -29.31
C ASP A 130 19.11 -36.59 -30.38
N THR A 131 20.28 -35.97 -30.17
CA THR A 131 21.43 -36.02 -31.08
C THR A 131 22.50 -37.01 -30.59
N GLU A 132 23.11 -37.77 -31.52
CA GLU A 132 24.17 -38.76 -31.20
C GLU A 132 25.40 -38.14 -30.50
N ASP A 133 25.70 -36.86 -30.77
CA ASP A 133 26.76 -36.08 -30.10
C ASP A 133 26.36 -35.54 -28.73
N GLY A 134 25.11 -35.69 -28.34
CA GLY A 134 24.57 -35.15 -27.11
C GLY A 134 24.90 -35.93 -25.83
N ARG A 135 25.54 -37.13 -25.90
CA ARG A 135 25.82 -37.96 -24.72
C ARG A 135 26.88 -37.37 -23.81
N ASP A 136 27.93 -36.74 -24.37
CA ASP A 136 29.00 -36.08 -23.60
C ASP A 136 28.54 -34.72 -23.05
N GLU A 137 27.72 -34.01 -23.81
CA GLU A 137 27.11 -32.75 -23.40
C GLU A 137 26.01 -32.96 -22.36
N THR A 138 25.32 -34.11 -22.35
CA THR A 138 24.34 -34.48 -21.32
C THR A 138 24.95 -34.61 -19.94
N ALA A 139 26.19 -35.08 -19.84
CA ALA A 139 26.91 -35.17 -18.57
C ALA A 139 27.27 -33.80 -18.00
N GLU A 140 27.66 -32.82 -18.82
CA GLU A 140 27.85 -31.41 -18.40
C GLU A 140 26.55 -30.77 -17.98
N LEU A 141 25.47 -31.07 -18.69
CA LEU A 141 24.12 -30.57 -18.34
C LEU A 141 23.61 -31.17 -17.07
N GLU A 142 23.89 -32.43 -16.74
CA GLU A 142 23.54 -33.04 -15.46
C GLU A 142 24.23 -32.33 -14.27
N ASP A 143 25.50 -31.91 -14.45
CA ASP A 143 26.20 -31.12 -13.45
C ASP A 143 25.56 -29.73 -13.27
N ARG A 144 25.12 -29.10 -14.34
CA ARG A 144 24.36 -27.84 -14.29
C ARG A 144 22.97 -28.01 -13.66
N ILE A 145 22.33 -29.17 -13.82
CA ILE A 145 21.07 -29.50 -13.15
C ILE A 145 21.25 -29.59 -11.66
N LYS A 146 22.37 -30.11 -11.16
CA LYS A 146 22.67 -30.14 -9.73
C LYS A 146 22.81 -28.73 -9.16
N GLU A 147 23.38 -27.78 -9.91
CA GLU A 147 23.39 -26.36 -9.57
C GLU A 147 21.99 -25.76 -9.61
N THR A 148 21.14 -26.21 -10.53
CA THR A 148 19.75 -25.75 -10.67
C THR A 148 18.83 -26.29 -9.56
N LYS A 149 19.18 -27.41 -8.93
CA LYS A 149 18.48 -27.90 -7.71
C LYS A 149 18.60 -26.90 -6.55
N LEU A 150 19.71 -26.18 -6.45
CA LEU A 150 19.87 -25.09 -5.48
C LEU A 150 18.91 -23.95 -5.77
N THR A 151 18.66 -23.65 -7.04
CA THR A 151 17.67 -22.64 -7.46
C THR A 151 16.24 -23.10 -7.16
N LYS A 152 15.95 -24.39 -7.25
CA LYS A 152 14.66 -24.97 -6.87
C LYS A 152 14.41 -24.86 -5.36
N GLU A 153 15.40 -25.10 -4.55
CA GLU A 153 15.30 -24.92 -3.09
C GLU A 153 15.07 -23.44 -2.74
N ALA A 154 15.77 -22.53 -3.40
CA ALA A 154 15.56 -21.09 -3.25
C ALA A 154 14.14 -20.68 -3.67
N ARG A 155 13.59 -21.29 -4.72
CA ARG A 155 12.22 -21.08 -5.18
C ARG A 155 11.18 -21.59 -4.17
N GLU A 156 11.40 -22.74 -3.58
CA GLU A 156 10.53 -23.30 -2.52
C GLU A 156 10.53 -22.40 -1.29
N LYS A 157 11.69 -21.87 -0.90
CA LYS A 157 11.80 -20.85 0.17
C LYS A 157 11.03 -19.57 -0.19
N ALA A 158 11.15 -19.08 -1.41
CA ALA A 158 10.42 -17.90 -1.87
C ALA A 158 8.90 -18.12 -1.84
N ASN A 159 8.41 -19.29 -2.26
CA ASN A 159 7.01 -19.65 -2.19
C ASN A 159 6.50 -19.78 -0.73
N ALA A 160 7.33 -20.30 0.17
CA ALA A 160 7.02 -20.38 1.59
C ALA A 160 6.91 -18.99 2.22
N GLU A 161 7.79 -18.05 1.86
CA GLU A 161 7.72 -16.65 2.30
C GLU A 161 6.48 -15.94 1.74
N LEU A 162 6.12 -16.19 0.48
CA LEU A 162 4.88 -15.68 -0.14
C LEU A 162 3.63 -16.16 0.60
N LYS A 163 3.60 -17.42 1.01
CA LYS A 163 2.51 -17.96 1.84
C LYS A 163 2.44 -17.28 3.20
N LYS A 164 3.57 -17.01 3.84
CA LYS A 164 3.63 -16.25 5.10
C LYS A 164 3.08 -14.83 4.93
N LEU A 165 3.45 -14.14 3.86
CA LEU A 165 2.97 -12.78 3.58
C LEU A 165 1.48 -12.72 3.27
N LYS A 166 0.92 -13.77 2.64
CA LYS A 166 -0.52 -13.88 2.37
C LYS A 166 -1.34 -14.19 3.62
N SER A 167 -0.76 -14.85 4.61
CA SER A 167 -1.43 -15.21 5.87
C SER A 167 -1.36 -14.11 6.94
N MET A 168 -0.58 -13.09 6.72
CA MET A 168 -0.57 -11.88 7.54
C MET A 168 -1.58 -10.88 7.02
#